data_1c8672dfbced33350719eac2f4186be9
#
_entry.id   1c8672dfbced33350719eac2f4186be9
#
_cell.length_a   1.000
_cell.length_b   1.000
_cell.length_c   1.000
_cell.angle_alpha   90.00
_cell.angle_beta   90.00
_cell.angle_gamma   90.00
#
_symmetry.space_group_name_H-M   'P 1'
#
loop_
_entity.id
_entity.type
_entity.pdbx_description
1 polymer ?
#
loop_
_entity_poly.entity_id
_entity_poly.type
_entity_poly.pdbx_seq_one_letter_code
_entity_poly.pdbx_strand_id
1 'polypeptide(L)' 'MISCIIVEDELPAREELKYFIDEEKEIKLIAEFDNPLD' A
#
# COMPACT_ATOMS: atom_id res chain seq x y z
N MET A 1 2.54 4.54 -15.67
CA MET A 1 1.96 4.20 -14.35
C MET A 1 2.88 3.26 -13.59
N ILE A 2 3.03 3.51 -12.31
CA ILE A 2 3.89 2.70 -11.46
C ILE A 2 3.02 1.78 -10.61
N SER A 3 3.29 0.49 -10.66
CA SER A 3 2.59 -0.48 -9.82
C SER A 3 3.36 -0.65 -8.52
N CYS A 4 2.65 -0.77 -7.41
CA CYS A 4 3.30 -0.96 -6.11
C CYS A 4 2.52 -1.93 -5.24
N ILE A 5 3.19 -2.40 -4.19
CA ILE A 5 2.54 -3.20 -3.16
C ILE A 5 2.85 -2.58 -1.81
N ILE A 6 2.00 -2.85 -0.84
CA ILE A 6 2.20 -2.41 0.53
C ILE A 6 2.44 -3.64 1.40
N VAL A 7 3.46 -3.56 2.26
CA VAL A 7 3.71 -4.58 3.27
C VAL A 7 3.80 -3.85 4.60
N GLU A 8 2.78 -3.99 5.44
CA GLU A 8 2.72 -3.28 6.72
C GLU A 8 1.86 -4.06 7.70
N ASP A 9 2.40 -4.37 8.86
CA ASP A 9 1.70 -5.17 9.86
C ASP A 9 0.78 -4.36 10.78
N GLU A 10 0.89 -3.03 10.76
CA GLU A 10 0.02 -2.18 11.56
C GLU A 10 -1.07 -1.59 10.68
N LEU A 11 -2.32 -1.89 11.03
CA LEU A 11 -3.46 -1.49 10.20
C LEU A 11 -3.58 0.02 10.02
N PRO A 12 -3.43 0.86 11.06
CA PRO A 12 -3.55 2.30 10.86
C PRO A 12 -2.50 2.84 9.88
N ALA A 13 -1.27 2.34 9.97
CA ALA A 13 -0.22 2.78 9.06
C ALA A 13 -0.49 2.31 7.65
N ARG A 14 -0.99 1.08 7.49
CA ARG A 14 -1.31 0.56 6.17
C ARG A 14 -2.42 1.36 5.51
N GLU A 15 -3.45 1.73 6.26
CA GLU A 15 -4.54 2.52 5.71
C GLU A 15 -4.09 3.91 5.31
N GLU A 16 -3.17 4.50 6.06
CA GLU A 16 -2.63 5.80 5.71
C GLU A 16 -1.82 5.72 4.42
N LEU A 17 -1.02 4.68 4.25
CA LEU A 17 -0.27 4.48 3.01
C LEU A 17 -1.20 4.32 1.82
N LYS A 18 -2.29 3.59 2.00
CA LYS A 18 -3.27 3.41 0.93
C LYS A 18 -3.88 4.75 0.54
N TYR A 19 -4.15 5.59 1.52
CA TYR A 19 -4.69 6.90 1.25
C TYR A 19 -3.73 7.74 0.39
N PHE A 20 -2.46 7.75 0.75
CA PHE A 20 -1.48 8.51 -0.02
C PHE A 20 -1.34 7.98 -1.44
N ILE A 21 -1.35 6.67 -1.60
CA ILE A 21 -1.24 6.07 -2.93
C ILE A 21 -2.47 6.40 -3.76
N ASP A 22 -3.64 6.39 -3.14
CA ASP A 22 -4.88 6.70 -3.85
C ASP A 22 -4.91 8.14 -4.36
N GLU A 23 -4.19 9.04 -3.68
CA GLU A 23 -4.09 10.43 -4.10
C GLU A 23 -3.19 10.60 -5.33
N GLU A 24 -2.31 9.63 -5.60
CA GLU A 24 -1.37 9.70 -6.71
C GLU A 24 -1.95 9.04 -7.94
N LYS A 25 -2.04 9.79 -9.02
CA LYS A 25 -2.65 9.27 -10.25
C LYS A 25 -1.73 8.34 -11.03
N GLU A 26 -0.44 8.41 -10.78
CA GLU A 26 0.54 7.62 -11.52
C GLU A 26 0.98 6.37 -10.80
N ILE A 27 0.44 6.14 -9.62
CA ILE A 27 0.76 4.96 -8.82
C ILE A 27 -0.49 4.10 -8.67
N LYS A 28 -0.33 2.82 -8.87
CA LYS A 28 -1.43 1.87 -8.72
C LYS A 28 -1.06 0.82 -7.68
N LEU A 29 -1.87 0.70 -6.65
CA LEU A 29 -1.69 -0.34 -5.64
C LEU A 29 -2.30 -1.64 -6.17
N ILE A 30 -1.49 -2.68 -6.30
CA ILE A 30 -1.94 -3.95 -6.85
C ILE A 30 -2.11 -5.03 -5.80
N ALA A 31 -1.53 -4.86 -4.62
CA ALA A 31 -1.69 -5.83 -3.54
C ALA A 31 -1.24 -5.21 -2.22
N GLU A 32 -1.76 -5.74 -1.13
CA GLU A 32 -1.31 -5.34 0.20
C GLU A 32 -1.18 -6.58 1.07
N PHE A 33 -0.19 -6.57 1.94
CA PHE A 33 0.09 -7.68 2.83
C PHE A 33 0.33 -7.15 4.25
N ASP A 34 -0.09 -7.92 5.23
CA ASP A 34 0.07 -7.50 6.62
C ASP A 34 1.32 -8.06 7.29
N ASN A 35 2.00 -8.98 6.62
CA ASN A 35 3.17 -9.63 7.21
C ASN A 35 4.25 -9.84 6.15
N PRO A 36 5.42 -9.19 6.30
CA PRO A 36 6.48 -9.33 5.30
C PRO A 36 7.13 -10.71 5.24
N LEU A 37 6.88 -11.55 6.24
CA LEU A 37 7.46 -12.88 6.29
C LEU A 37 6.60 -13.96 5.62
N ASP A 38 5.43 -13.59 5.20
CA ASP A 38 4.51 -14.53 4.54
C ASP A 38 4.61 -14.48 3.04
#